data_89baac9069658089371eba37d2ab84d0
#
_entry.id   89baac9069658089371eba37d2ab84d0
#
_cell.length_a   1.000
_cell.length_b   1.000
_cell.length_c   1.000
_cell.angle_alpha   90.00
_cell.angle_beta   90.00
_cell.angle_gamma   90.00
#
_symmetry.space_group_name_H-M   'P 1'
#
loop_
_entity.id
_entity.type
_entity.pdbx_description
1 polymer ?
#
loop_
_entity_poly.entity_id
_entity_poly.type
_entity_poly.pdbx_seq_one_letter_code
_entity_poly.pdbx_strand_id
1 'polypeptide(L)'
;MPIEFKDSIDVDGNIKASQAFIDSNDSAGTIGQILTSTGSVSQWSDVVPGASTLVEIACKNTSGGTITVGTPVYQTGTVGSTATIEVAPANALISAGNYPAIGLLKTTLVNNDIGFVVITGALTNIITSPIDGVVPTTGDTVYLKSGGGLTLTKPTGDVNAIQNMGLVGKVSTGTAGSITVSSIMRANDVPNLPTGRIWVGDGNTLVSDTVFVDEPNLRLGIGTTAPAEKLDVDGNI
;
A
#
# COMPACT_ATOMS: atom_id res chain seq x y z
N MET A 1 16.63 49.94 -25.71
CA MET A 1 17.23 49.95 -24.37
C MET A 1 16.29 49.18 -23.45
N PRO A 2 16.68 48.12 -22.77
CA PRO A 2 15.81 47.47 -21.83
C PRO A 2 15.50 48.37 -20.64
N ILE A 3 14.28 48.29 -20.13
CA ILE A 3 13.89 49.00 -18.90
C ILE A 3 14.27 48.06 -17.76
N GLU A 4 15.17 48.50 -16.90
CA GLU A 4 15.60 47.76 -15.72
C GLU A 4 14.84 48.29 -14.49
N PHE A 5 14.14 47.41 -13.80
CA PHE A 5 13.47 47.72 -12.53
C PHE A 5 14.35 47.14 -11.40
N LYS A 6 14.74 48.00 -10.44
CA LYS A 6 15.60 47.60 -9.34
C LYS A 6 14.86 47.10 -8.10
N ASP A 7 13.54 47.30 -8.09
CA ASP A 7 12.63 46.91 -7.00
C ASP A 7 11.47 46.07 -7.53
N SER A 8 10.41 45.89 -6.76
CA SER A 8 9.21 45.18 -7.18
C SER A 8 8.43 45.95 -8.23
N ILE A 9 7.82 45.24 -9.18
CA ILE A 9 6.80 45.76 -10.08
C ILE A 9 5.45 45.36 -9.47
N ASP A 10 4.63 46.35 -9.09
CA ASP A 10 3.25 46.11 -8.70
C ASP A 10 2.35 46.34 -9.93
N VAL A 11 1.57 45.33 -10.31
CA VAL A 11 0.69 45.38 -11.47
C VAL A 11 -0.72 45.04 -11.04
N ASP A 12 -1.59 46.04 -11.05
CA ASP A 12 -3.02 45.82 -10.86
C ASP A 12 -3.64 45.34 -12.19
N GLY A 13 -3.62 44.04 -12.41
CA GLY A 13 -4.16 43.40 -13.61
C GLY A 13 -3.21 42.36 -14.25
N ASN A 14 -3.42 42.12 -15.56
CA ASN A 14 -2.66 41.10 -16.28
C ASN A 14 -1.38 41.65 -16.92
N ILE A 15 -0.28 40.91 -16.78
CA ILE A 15 0.96 41.17 -17.53
C ILE A 15 0.90 40.37 -18.84
N LYS A 16 0.96 41.09 -19.99
CA LYS A 16 1.11 40.48 -21.32
C LYS A 16 2.56 40.56 -21.76
N ALA A 17 3.23 39.45 -21.79
CA ALA A 17 4.56 39.32 -22.41
C ALA A 17 4.40 38.93 -23.87
N SER A 18 5.02 39.68 -24.78
CA SER A 18 5.04 39.38 -26.23
C SER A 18 6.19 38.39 -26.60
N GLN A 19 7.07 38.11 -25.65
CA GLN A 19 8.16 37.18 -25.75
C GLN A 19 8.22 36.32 -24.47
N ALA A 20 9.15 35.38 -24.41
CA ALA A 20 9.32 34.52 -23.24
C ALA A 20 9.72 35.31 -21.99
N PHE A 21 9.30 34.81 -20.81
CA PHE A 21 9.89 35.24 -19.55
C PHE A 21 11.31 34.66 -19.43
N ILE A 22 12.24 35.53 -19.08
CA ILE A 22 13.65 35.14 -18.84
C ILE A 22 13.81 34.88 -17.35
N ASP A 23 14.44 33.75 -17.00
CA ASP A 23 14.73 33.42 -15.61
C ASP A 23 16.02 34.12 -15.12
N SER A 24 16.40 33.85 -13.86
CA SER A 24 17.60 34.42 -13.25
C SER A 24 18.93 33.98 -13.89
N ASN A 25 18.89 33.00 -14.81
CA ASN A 25 20.06 32.51 -15.56
C ASN A 25 20.05 32.99 -17.01
N ASP A 26 19.30 34.04 -17.34
CA ASP A 26 19.09 34.57 -18.68
C ASP A 26 18.50 33.54 -19.68
N SER A 27 17.75 32.56 -19.18
CA SER A 27 17.11 31.51 -19.96
C SER A 27 15.64 31.81 -20.24
N ALA A 28 15.23 31.62 -21.48
CA ALA A 28 13.82 31.68 -21.88
C ALA A 28 13.10 30.34 -21.65
N GLY A 29 13.78 29.33 -21.14
CA GLY A 29 13.28 27.98 -21.04
C GLY A 29 13.10 27.28 -22.38
N THR A 30 12.65 26.05 -22.34
CA THR A 30 12.29 25.25 -23.52
C THR A 30 10.85 24.74 -23.40
N ILE A 31 10.30 24.26 -24.53
CA ILE A 31 8.93 23.73 -24.55
C ILE A 31 8.80 22.60 -23.51
N GLY A 32 7.78 22.72 -22.65
CA GLY A 32 7.49 21.75 -21.60
C GLY A 32 8.09 22.07 -20.23
N GLN A 33 8.93 23.11 -20.12
CA GLN A 33 9.41 23.59 -18.83
C GLN A 33 8.40 24.52 -18.14
N ILE A 34 8.47 24.56 -16.80
CA ILE A 34 7.72 25.50 -15.97
C ILE A 34 8.68 26.45 -15.27
N LEU A 35 8.26 27.71 -15.11
CA LEU A 35 9.00 28.68 -14.32
C LEU A 35 8.70 28.43 -12.85
N THR A 36 9.73 28.02 -12.08
CA THR A 36 9.61 27.70 -10.65
C THR A 36 10.35 28.73 -9.82
N SER A 37 9.84 28.98 -8.60
CA SER A 37 10.54 29.77 -7.58
C SER A 37 11.35 28.83 -6.68
N THR A 38 12.62 29.14 -6.47
CA THR A 38 13.49 28.46 -5.50
C THR A 38 13.49 29.15 -4.13
N GLY A 39 12.65 30.16 -3.94
CA GLY A 39 12.59 31.00 -2.74
C GLY A 39 13.47 32.25 -2.82
N SER A 40 14.55 32.23 -3.61
CA SER A 40 15.44 33.38 -3.82
C SER A 40 15.50 33.85 -5.28
N VAL A 41 15.28 32.95 -6.21
CA VAL A 41 15.31 33.22 -7.65
C VAL A 41 14.24 32.41 -8.38
N SER A 42 13.90 32.81 -9.60
CA SER A 42 13.08 31.99 -10.50
C SER A 42 13.97 31.29 -11.55
N GLN A 43 13.64 30.06 -11.88
CA GLN A 43 14.31 29.28 -12.91
C GLN A 43 13.35 28.39 -13.68
N TRP A 44 13.69 28.11 -14.94
CA TRP A 44 12.98 27.13 -15.73
C TRP A 44 13.39 25.72 -15.32
N SER A 45 12.42 24.88 -15.05
CA SER A 45 12.63 23.49 -14.64
C SER A 45 11.82 22.56 -15.52
N ASP A 46 12.40 21.42 -15.86
CA ASP A 46 11.68 20.39 -16.56
C ASP A 46 10.48 19.90 -15.71
N VAL A 47 9.33 19.83 -16.33
CA VAL A 47 8.25 19.03 -15.79
C VAL A 47 8.68 17.58 -15.95
N VAL A 48 9.12 16.96 -14.87
CA VAL A 48 9.40 15.52 -14.88
C VAL A 48 8.05 14.79 -15.02
N PRO A 49 7.70 14.30 -16.23
CA PRO A 49 6.45 13.57 -16.39
C PRO A 49 6.53 12.33 -15.52
N GLY A 50 5.60 12.17 -14.60
CA GLY A 50 5.53 11.00 -13.73
C GLY A 50 6.32 11.08 -12.42
N ALA A 51 6.88 12.23 -12.05
CA ALA A 51 7.52 12.40 -10.74
C ALA A 51 6.55 12.37 -9.55
N SER A 52 5.24 12.48 -9.78
CA SER A 52 4.22 12.30 -8.75
C SER A 52 3.46 11.01 -8.99
N THR A 53 4.02 9.93 -8.56
CA THR A 53 3.42 8.60 -8.67
C THR A 53 3.00 8.06 -7.31
N LEU A 54 2.95 8.92 -6.29
CA LEU A 54 2.43 8.58 -4.98
C LEU A 54 1.00 9.12 -4.84
N VAL A 55 0.06 8.21 -4.60
CA VAL A 55 -1.23 8.54 -4.02
C VAL A 55 -1.13 8.28 -2.53
N GLU A 56 -1.34 9.33 -1.73
CA GLU A 56 -1.19 9.26 -0.29
C GLU A 56 -2.36 9.92 0.43
N ILE A 57 -2.67 9.45 1.63
CA ILE A 57 -3.73 9.97 2.49
C ILE A 57 -3.09 10.48 3.79
N ALA A 58 -3.53 11.66 4.24
CA ALA A 58 -3.14 12.19 5.54
C ALA A 58 -3.67 11.29 6.67
N CYS A 59 -2.83 10.93 7.61
CA CYS A 59 -3.16 10.05 8.71
C CYS A 59 -2.61 10.55 10.04
N LYS A 60 -3.24 10.13 11.14
CA LYS A 60 -2.77 10.31 12.51
C LYS A 60 -2.51 8.93 13.13
N ASN A 61 -1.34 8.75 13.73
CA ASN A 61 -1.04 7.54 14.49
C ASN A 61 -1.79 7.55 15.83
N THR A 62 -2.72 6.63 16.03
CA THR A 62 -3.48 6.46 17.29
C THR A 62 -3.25 5.08 17.93
N SER A 63 -2.15 4.40 17.56
CA SER A 63 -1.83 3.05 18.04
C SER A 63 -1.36 2.96 19.50
N GLY A 64 -1.08 4.09 20.14
CA GLY A 64 -0.47 4.15 21.47
C GLY A 64 1.06 4.01 21.49
N GLY A 65 1.69 3.69 20.35
CA GLY A 65 3.13 3.52 20.19
C GLY A 65 3.68 4.19 18.93
N THR A 66 4.96 3.99 18.65
CA THR A 66 5.59 4.46 17.42
C THR A 66 5.31 3.45 16.30
N ILE A 67 4.85 3.95 15.14
CA ILE A 67 4.74 3.17 13.91
C ILE A 67 5.91 3.54 13.01
N THR A 68 6.71 2.57 12.59
CA THR A 68 7.87 2.80 11.73
C THR A 68 7.48 2.94 10.27
N VAL A 69 8.30 3.64 9.49
CA VAL A 69 8.17 3.73 8.03
C VAL A 69 8.05 2.35 7.39
N GLY A 70 7.19 2.22 6.37
CA GLY A 70 6.96 0.95 5.66
C GLY A 70 6.05 -0.03 6.38
N THR A 71 5.58 0.28 7.60
CA THR A 71 4.58 -0.55 8.29
C THR A 71 3.24 -0.48 7.58
N PRO A 72 2.59 -1.61 7.27
CA PRO A 72 1.21 -1.63 6.80
C PRO A 72 0.28 -1.15 7.91
N VAL A 73 -0.65 -0.26 7.57
CA VAL A 73 -1.61 0.31 8.54
C VAL A 73 -3.03 0.15 8.07
N TYR A 74 -3.97 0.00 9.02
CA TYR A 74 -5.41 0.00 8.77
C TYR A 74 -6.06 1.23 9.41
N GLN A 75 -7.22 1.60 8.93
CA GLN A 75 -7.96 2.75 9.45
C GLN A 75 -8.72 2.36 10.71
N THR A 76 -8.55 3.16 11.78
CA THR A 76 -9.25 2.99 13.06
C THR A 76 -10.36 4.01 13.28
N GLY A 77 -10.31 5.14 12.57
CA GLY A 77 -11.27 6.23 12.71
C GLY A 77 -10.90 7.44 11.86
N THR A 78 -11.40 8.60 12.27
CA THR A 78 -11.11 9.90 11.65
C THR A 78 -10.87 10.96 12.72
N VAL A 79 -10.02 11.92 12.43
CA VAL A 79 -9.71 13.05 13.34
C VAL A 79 -10.84 14.08 13.26
N GLY A 80 -11.80 14.00 14.18
CA GLY A 80 -12.93 14.93 14.22
C GLY A 80 -13.70 14.97 12.90
N SER A 81 -13.96 16.18 12.38
CA SER A 81 -14.62 16.40 11.09
C SER A 81 -13.65 16.63 9.93
N THR A 82 -12.36 16.27 10.09
CA THR A 82 -11.34 16.42 9.05
C THR A 82 -11.27 15.20 8.13
N ALA A 83 -10.61 15.33 6.97
CA ALA A 83 -10.30 14.22 6.08
C ALA A 83 -9.09 13.39 6.55
N THR A 84 -8.46 13.74 7.69
CA THR A 84 -7.34 12.98 8.26
C THR A 84 -7.88 11.72 8.92
N ILE A 85 -7.39 10.56 8.49
CA ILE A 85 -7.77 9.28 9.07
C ILE A 85 -6.92 8.95 10.29
N GLU A 86 -7.47 8.18 11.23
CA GLU A 86 -6.70 7.57 12.31
C GLU A 86 -6.24 6.18 11.90
N VAL A 87 -5.00 5.83 12.27
CA VAL A 87 -4.40 4.56 11.83
C VAL A 87 -3.67 3.84 12.97
N ALA A 88 -3.63 2.52 12.83
CA ALA A 88 -2.81 1.61 13.65
C ALA A 88 -2.18 0.53 12.76
N PRO A 89 -1.17 -0.23 13.24
CA PRO A 89 -0.55 -1.31 12.49
C PRO A 89 -1.55 -2.39 12.07
N ALA A 90 -1.53 -2.75 10.79
CA ALA A 90 -2.40 -3.79 10.24
C ALA A 90 -1.84 -5.20 10.50
N ASN A 91 -2.74 -6.18 10.51
CA ASN A 91 -2.44 -7.58 10.79
C ASN A 91 -3.31 -8.49 9.91
N ALA A 92 -2.70 -9.47 9.25
CA ALA A 92 -3.44 -10.41 8.41
C ALA A 92 -4.32 -11.38 9.20
N LEU A 93 -4.07 -11.58 10.50
CA LEU A 93 -4.89 -12.46 11.34
C LEU A 93 -6.33 -11.93 11.43
N ILE A 94 -7.29 -12.68 10.90
CA ILE A 94 -8.70 -12.27 10.80
C ILE A 94 -9.30 -11.97 12.18
N SER A 95 -9.01 -12.82 13.17
CA SER A 95 -9.53 -12.63 14.53
C SER A 95 -9.01 -11.37 15.24
N ALA A 96 -7.93 -10.76 14.74
CA ALA A 96 -7.41 -9.49 15.28
C ALA A 96 -8.26 -8.28 14.86
N GLY A 97 -9.02 -8.37 13.77
CA GLY A 97 -9.87 -7.29 13.25
C GLY A 97 -9.09 -6.08 12.70
N ASN A 98 -7.77 -6.20 12.52
CA ASN A 98 -6.87 -5.10 12.15
C ASN A 98 -6.53 -5.15 10.64
N TYR A 99 -7.53 -5.35 9.81
CA TYR A 99 -7.43 -5.40 8.35
C TYR A 99 -8.71 -4.84 7.73
N PRO A 100 -8.74 -4.50 6.44
CA PRO A 100 -7.62 -4.51 5.49
C PRO A 100 -6.61 -3.40 5.78
N ALA A 101 -5.35 -3.64 5.44
CA ALA A 101 -4.38 -2.56 5.36
C ALA A 101 -4.75 -1.61 4.22
N ILE A 102 -4.68 -0.30 4.48
CA ILE A 102 -4.98 0.73 3.47
C ILE A 102 -3.74 1.16 2.70
N GLY A 103 -2.55 0.87 3.21
CA GLY A 103 -1.28 1.22 2.60
C GLY A 103 -0.10 1.05 3.54
N LEU A 104 1.05 1.60 3.13
CA LEU A 104 2.28 1.62 3.91
C LEU A 104 2.57 3.02 4.45
N LEU A 105 2.98 3.11 5.72
CA LEU A 105 3.31 4.39 6.35
C LEU A 105 4.53 5.02 5.66
N LYS A 106 4.42 6.29 5.26
CA LYS A 106 5.46 7.01 4.51
C LYS A 106 6.68 7.39 5.34
N THR A 107 6.46 7.74 6.61
CA THR A 107 7.51 8.16 7.56
C THR A 107 7.20 7.57 8.94
N THR A 108 8.21 7.40 9.77
CA THR A 108 7.99 6.98 11.16
C THR A 108 7.20 8.04 11.91
N LEU A 109 6.13 7.63 12.60
CA LEU A 109 5.27 8.50 13.40
C LEU A 109 5.22 8.00 14.85
N VAL A 110 5.51 8.87 15.81
CA VAL A 110 5.21 8.60 17.21
C VAL A 110 3.70 8.72 17.46
N ASN A 111 3.24 8.24 18.59
CA ASN A 111 1.81 8.29 18.93
C ASN A 111 1.28 9.73 18.89
N ASN A 112 0.14 9.94 18.29
CA ASN A 112 -0.55 11.20 18.02
C ASN A 112 0.06 12.10 16.92
N ASP A 113 1.18 11.72 16.30
CA ASP A 113 1.72 12.47 15.17
C ASP A 113 0.88 12.28 13.90
N ILE A 114 0.95 13.31 13.04
CA ILE A 114 0.31 13.34 11.72
C ILE A 114 1.37 13.10 10.64
N GLY A 115 1.03 12.32 9.65
CA GLY A 115 1.85 12.02 8.48
C GLY A 115 1.00 11.50 7.33
N PHE A 116 1.58 10.60 6.52
CA PHE A 116 0.93 10.09 5.30
C PHE A 116 1.06 8.58 5.18
N VAL A 117 0.02 7.97 4.64
CA VAL A 117 -0.01 6.57 4.18
C VAL A 117 0.08 6.56 2.67
N VAL A 118 1.03 5.83 2.11
CA VAL A 118 1.15 5.59 0.67
C VAL A 118 0.16 4.49 0.28
N ILE A 119 -0.80 4.83 -0.57
CA ILE A 119 -1.84 3.92 -1.08
C ILE A 119 -1.37 3.22 -2.36
N THR A 120 -0.72 3.97 -3.25
CA THR A 120 -0.13 3.43 -4.47
C THR A 120 1.07 4.25 -4.91
N GLY A 121 2.01 3.62 -5.60
CA GLY A 121 3.24 4.23 -6.08
C GLY A 121 4.49 3.74 -5.36
N ALA A 122 5.64 4.34 -5.60
CA ALA A 122 6.91 3.88 -5.06
C ALA A 122 7.20 4.49 -3.67
N LEU A 123 7.02 3.72 -2.60
CA LEU A 123 7.56 4.07 -1.29
C LEU A 123 9.08 3.82 -1.30
N THR A 124 9.87 4.87 -1.13
CA THR A 124 11.34 4.85 -1.14
C THR A 124 11.92 5.14 0.24
N ASN A 125 13.23 5.06 0.35
CA ASN A 125 13.97 5.34 1.59
C ASN A 125 13.60 4.42 2.75
N ILE A 126 13.38 3.14 2.47
CA ILE A 126 13.06 2.10 3.44
C ILE A 126 14.05 0.93 3.36
N ILE A 127 14.14 0.16 4.44
CA ILE A 127 14.86 -1.11 4.46
C ILE A 127 13.95 -2.17 3.83
N THR A 128 14.46 -2.88 2.83
CA THR A 128 13.73 -3.94 2.12
C THR A 128 14.42 -5.30 2.19
N SER A 129 15.49 -5.43 2.95
CA SER A 129 16.18 -6.71 3.13
C SER A 129 16.78 -6.82 4.56
N PRO A 130 16.43 -7.89 5.30
CA PRO A 130 15.44 -8.91 4.97
C PRO A 130 13.99 -8.42 5.20
N ILE A 131 13.03 -9.03 4.51
CA ILE A 131 11.60 -8.92 4.82
C ILE A 131 11.20 -10.23 5.51
N ASP A 132 10.74 -10.14 6.74
CA ASP A 132 10.35 -11.31 7.55
C ASP A 132 11.43 -12.42 7.61
N GLY A 133 12.69 -12.01 7.73
CA GLY A 133 13.84 -12.91 7.77
C GLY A 133 14.27 -13.48 6.40
N VAL A 134 13.57 -13.17 5.32
CA VAL A 134 13.85 -13.64 3.96
C VAL A 134 14.51 -12.53 3.15
N VAL A 135 15.60 -12.86 2.44
CA VAL A 135 16.24 -11.93 1.50
C VAL A 135 15.42 -11.88 0.21
N PRO A 136 14.83 -10.73 -0.13
CA PRO A 136 14.02 -10.61 -1.33
C PRO A 136 14.84 -10.43 -2.60
N THR A 137 14.18 -10.61 -3.73
CA THR A 137 14.61 -10.14 -5.05
C THR A 137 13.68 -9.03 -5.54
N THR A 138 14.17 -8.20 -6.47
CA THR A 138 13.33 -7.18 -7.12
C THR A 138 12.19 -7.86 -7.87
N GLY A 139 10.96 -7.36 -7.64
CA GLY A 139 9.74 -7.92 -8.23
C GLY A 139 9.04 -8.95 -7.34
N ASP A 140 9.62 -9.36 -6.23
CA ASP A 140 8.95 -10.26 -5.28
C ASP A 140 7.68 -9.61 -4.72
N THR A 141 6.61 -10.40 -4.64
CA THR A 141 5.34 -9.95 -4.07
C THR A 141 5.44 -9.82 -2.56
N VAL A 142 4.94 -8.71 -2.04
CA VAL A 142 4.91 -8.42 -0.60
C VAL A 142 3.48 -8.52 -0.09
N TYR A 143 3.29 -9.28 0.97
CA TYR A 143 1.98 -9.51 1.59
C TYR A 143 1.91 -8.90 2.99
N LEU A 144 0.68 -8.62 3.45
CA LEU A 144 0.40 -8.35 4.85
C LEU A 144 0.66 -9.63 5.68
N LYS A 145 1.45 -9.51 6.75
CA LYS A 145 1.86 -10.65 7.59
C LYS A 145 0.85 -10.93 8.71
N SER A 146 0.66 -12.21 9.03
CA SER A 146 0.01 -12.64 10.28
C SER A 146 0.87 -12.23 11.48
N GLY A 147 0.28 -11.52 12.43
CA GLY A 147 1.01 -10.89 13.53
C GLY A 147 1.51 -9.48 13.25
N GLY A 148 1.26 -8.95 12.03
CA GLY A 148 1.62 -7.60 11.61
C GLY A 148 2.93 -7.52 10.83
N GLY A 149 3.13 -6.40 10.12
CA GLY A 149 4.26 -6.16 9.23
C GLY A 149 4.09 -6.78 7.84
N LEU A 150 5.21 -6.95 7.14
CA LEU A 150 5.27 -7.46 5.76
C LEU A 150 5.92 -8.83 5.72
N THR A 151 5.54 -9.64 4.72
CA THR A 151 6.14 -10.94 4.43
C THR A 151 6.21 -11.20 2.93
N LEU A 152 7.18 -12.01 2.48
CA LEU A 152 7.24 -12.53 1.12
C LEU A 152 6.45 -13.84 0.96
N THR A 153 6.11 -14.47 2.06
CA THR A 153 5.32 -15.71 2.06
C THR A 153 3.84 -15.37 2.05
N LYS A 154 3.11 -15.82 1.01
CA LYS A 154 1.67 -15.65 0.95
C LYS A 154 1.02 -16.32 2.16
N PRO A 155 0.25 -15.57 2.99
CA PRO A 155 -0.47 -16.17 4.11
C PRO A 155 -1.40 -17.29 3.65
N THR A 156 -1.51 -18.34 4.44
CA THR A 156 -2.34 -19.52 4.15
C THR A 156 -3.28 -19.81 5.34
N GLY A 157 -4.23 -20.72 5.11
CA GLY A 157 -5.25 -21.08 6.10
C GLY A 157 -6.46 -20.17 6.04
N ASP A 158 -7.49 -20.56 6.75
CA ASP A 158 -8.79 -19.89 6.85
C ASP A 158 -8.80 -18.73 7.87
N VAL A 159 -7.74 -18.64 8.69
CA VAL A 159 -7.60 -17.64 9.77
C VAL A 159 -6.87 -16.36 9.33
N ASN A 160 -6.31 -16.33 8.12
CA ASN A 160 -5.54 -15.20 7.63
C ASN A 160 -6.19 -14.55 6.40
N ALA A 161 -6.29 -13.23 6.43
CA ALA A 161 -6.57 -12.44 5.24
C ALA A 161 -5.35 -12.49 4.29
N ILE A 162 -5.59 -12.68 2.99
CA ILE A 162 -4.54 -12.57 1.98
C ILE A 162 -4.63 -11.18 1.37
N GLN A 163 -3.68 -10.33 1.69
CA GLN A 163 -3.60 -9.00 1.09
C GLN A 163 -2.22 -8.79 0.50
N ASN A 164 -2.19 -8.57 -0.82
CA ASN A 164 -1.00 -8.13 -1.53
C ASN A 164 -0.80 -6.63 -1.28
N MET A 165 0.38 -6.25 -0.76
CA MET A 165 0.74 -4.87 -0.45
C MET A 165 1.55 -4.22 -1.56
N GLY A 166 2.06 -4.99 -2.52
CA GLY A 166 2.87 -4.51 -3.62
C GLY A 166 4.01 -5.44 -4.01
N LEU A 167 5.02 -4.86 -4.63
CA LEU A 167 6.22 -5.55 -5.10
C LEU A 167 7.48 -4.91 -4.52
N VAL A 168 8.50 -5.70 -4.26
CA VAL A 168 9.84 -5.18 -3.95
C VAL A 168 10.39 -4.45 -5.17
N GLY A 169 10.57 -3.13 -5.06
CA GLY A 169 11.14 -2.31 -6.14
C GLY A 169 12.66 -2.39 -6.15
N LYS A 170 13.29 -1.93 -5.07
CA LYS A 170 14.74 -1.98 -4.88
C LYS A 170 15.09 -2.67 -3.59
N VAL A 171 15.97 -3.67 -3.65
CA VAL A 171 16.49 -4.39 -2.49
C VAL A 171 17.59 -3.58 -1.82
N SER A 172 17.50 -3.40 -0.49
CA SER A 172 18.53 -2.74 0.30
C SER A 172 18.48 -3.18 1.76
N THR A 173 19.64 -3.45 2.34
CA THR A 173 19.82 -3.67 3.79
C THR A 173 19.87 -2.35 4.59
N GLY A 174 20.07 -1.23 3.89
CA GLY A 174 19.95 0.13 4.42
C GLY A 174 18.69 0.82 3.90
N THR A 175 18.58 2.13 4.12
CA THR A 175 17.40 2.94 3.79
C THR A 175 17.25 3.28 2.31
N ALA A 176 18.05 2.68 1.40
CA ALA A 176 17.98 2.96 -0.03
C ALA A 176 17.01 2.04 -0.80
N GLY A 177 16.24 1.23 -0.12
CA GLY A 177 15.25 0.31 -0.71
C GLY A 177 13.95 0.98 -1.08
N SER A 178 13.13 0.26 -1.83
CA SER A 178 11.78 0.71 -2.20
C SER A 178 10.80 -0.45 -2.36
N ILE A 179 9.51 -0.15 -2.11
CA ILE A 179 8.37 -1.02 -2.43
C ILE A 179 7.44 -0.26 -3.36
N THR A 180 7.09 -0.86 -4.49
CA THR A 180 5.98 -0.38 -5.33
C THR A 180 4.68 -0.81 -4.65
N VAL A 181 4.05 0.12 -3.94
CA VAL A 181 2.82 -0.12 -3.20
C VAL A 181 1.67 -0.23 -4.20
N SER A 182 0.87 -1.27 -4.07
CA SER A 182 -0.34 -1.49 -4.86
C SER A 182 -1.45 -2.00 -3.95
N SER A 183 -1.59 -1.36 -2.79
CA SER A 183 -2.62 -1.73 -1.83
C SER A 183 -4.00 -1.40 -2.41
N ILE A 184 -4.45 -2.24 -3.33
CA ILE A 184 -5.87 -2.38 -3.58
C ILE A 184 -6.43 -2.95 -2.29
N MET A 185 -7.41 -2.28 -1.68
CA MET A 185 -8.16 -2.81 -0.55
C MET A 185 -8.92 -4.06 -1.01
N ARG A 186 -8.21 -5.14 -1.21
CA ARG A 186 -8.75 -6.47 -1.28
C ARG A 186 -8.61 -7.07 0.11
N ALA A 187 -9.56 -6.79 0.98
CA ALA A 187 -9.93 -7.82 1.92
C ALA A 187 -10.35 -9.01 1.04
N ASN A 188 -9.65 -10.12 1.15
CA ASN A 188 -10.17 -11.36 0.66
C ASN A 188 -11.39 -11.67 1.53
N ASP A 189 -12.58 -11.25 1.10
CA ASP A 189 -13.83 -11.66 1.73
C ASP A 189 -14.03 -13.18 1.61
N VAL A 190 -13.21 -13.80 0.76
CA VAL A 190 -13.12 -15.24 0.60
C VAL A 190 -11.85 -15.71 1.30
N PRO A 191 -11.93 -16.32 2.49
CA PRO A 191 -10.78 -16.85 3.20
C PRO A 191 -10.07 -17.93 2.36
N ASN A 192 -8.79 -18.21 2.69
CA ASN A 192 -8.08 -19.33 2.08
C ASN A 192 -8.88 -20.61 2.31
N LEU A 193 -9.13 -21.35 1.24
CA LEU A 193 -9.78 -22.63 1.36
C LEU A 193 -8.79 -23.65 1.93
N PRO A 194 -9.08 -24.29 3.09
CA PRO A 194 -8.25 -25.38 3.59
C PRO A 194 -8.17 -26.54 2.59
N THR A 195 -7.08 -27.32 2.67
CA THR A 195 -6.89 -28.48 1.81
C THR A 195 -8.09 -29.44 1.86
N GLY A 196 -8.54 -29.88 0.71
CA GLY A 196 -9.66 -30.83 0.59
C GLY A 196 -11.06 -30.22 0.75
N ARG A 197 -11.17 -28.90 0.82
CA ARG A 197 -12.47 -28.20 0.96
C ARG A 197 -12.93 -27.66 -0.39
N ILE A 198 -14.24 -27.44 -0.49
CA ILE A 198 -14.88 -26.75 -1.61
C ILE A 198 -15.70 -25.56 -1.08
N TRP A 199 -15.90 -24.54 -1.92
CA TRP A 199 -16.76 -23.43 -1.60
C TRP A 199 -18.23 -23.85 -1.71
N VAL A 200 -18.94 -23.86 -0.58
CA VAL A 200 -20.38 -24.08 -0.53
C VAL A 200 -21.02 -22.88 0.14
N GLY A 201 -21.93 -22.21 -0.56
CA GLY A 201 -22.65 -21.06 -0.05
C GLY A 201 -23.80 -21.52 0.87
N ASP A 202 -23.80 -21.09 2.13
CA ASP A 202 -24.91 -21.24 3.10
C ASP A 202 -25.63 -19.91 3.38
N GLY A 203 -25.25 -18.85 2.66
CA GLY A 203 -25.75 -17.47 2.83
C GLY A 203 -24.89 -16.60 3.75
N ASN A 204 -24.05 -17.16 4.61
CA ASN A 204 -23.18 -16.42 5.53
C ASN A 204 -21.71 -16.86 5.45
N THR A 205 -21.45 -18.12 5.21
CA THR A 205 -20.11 -18.69 5.13
C THR A 205 -19.87 -19.32 3.78
N LEU A 206 -18.60 -19.41 3.39
CA LEU A 206 -18.18 -19.93 2.09
C LEU A 206 -17.39 -21.23 2.22
N VAL A 207 -17.29 -21.78 3.42
CA VAL A 207 -16.57 -23.04 3.71
C VAL A 207 -17.52 -24.02 4.35
N SER A 208 -17.60 -25.22 3.79
CA SER A 208 -18.42 -26.31 4.33
C SER A 208 -17.60 -27.59 4.45
N ASP A 209 -17.80 -28.28 5.56
CA ASP A 209 -17.26 -29.63 5.80
C ASP A 209 -18.19 -30.71 5.21
N THR A 210 -19.34 -30.31 4.65
CA THR A 210 -20.33 -31.25 4.09
C THR A 210 -19.77 -32.03 2.93
N VAL A 211 -18.92 -31.42 2.10
CA VAL A 211 -18.24 -32.10 0.99
C VAL A 211 -16.74 -31.93 1.15
N PHE A 212 -16.01 -33.03 1.18
CA PHE A 212 -14.56 -33.06 1.33
C PHE A 212 -13.91 -33.81 0.16
N VAL A 213 -12.86 -33.21 -0.44
CA VAL A 213 -12.04 -33.83 -1.49
C VAL A 213 -10.70 -34.23 -0.89
N ASP A 214 -10.46 -35.54 -0.78
CA ASP A 214 -9.17 -36.13 -0.42
C ASP A 214 -8.35 -36.34 -1.69
N GLU A 215 -7.66 -35.29 -2.14
CA GLU A 215 -6.89 -35.29 -3.38
C GLU A 215 -5.75 -36.33 -3.37
N PRO A 216 -4.97 -36.48 -2.28
CA PRO A 216 -3.91 -37.48 -2.23
C PRO A 216 -4.37 -38.93 -2.44
N ASN A 217 -5.58 -39.27 -1.98
CA ASN A 217 -6.13 -40.62 -2.09
C ASN A 217 -7.22 -40.72 -3.18
N LEU A 218 -7.51 -39.63 -3.91
CA LEU A 218 -8.55 -39.53 -4.94
C LEU A 218 -9.92 -39.98 -4.44
N ARG A 219 -10.35 -39.43 -3.28
CA ARG A 219 -11.60 -39.79 -2.60
C ARG A 219 -12.49 -38.56 -2.42
N LEU A 220 -13.79 -38.79 -2.35
CA LEU A 220 -14.80 -37.79 -2.05
C LEU A 220 -15.59 -38.22 -0.81
N GLY A 221 -15.60 -37.37 0.21
CA GLY A 221 -16.43 -37.53 1.40
C GLY A 221 -17.65 -36.61 1.37
N ILE A 222 -18.81 -37.13 1.72
CA ILE A 222 -20.01 -36.35 2.01
C ILE A 222 -20.40 -36.59 3.44
N GLY A 223 -20.37 -35.55 4.29
CA GLY A 223 -20.59 -35.66 5.73
C GLY A 223 -19.37 -36.20 6.51
N THR A 224 -18.27 -36.57 5.81
CA THR A 224 -17.03 -37.07 6.42
C THR A 224 -15.80 -36.39 5.81
N THR A 225 -14.82 -36.09 6.64
CA THR A 225 -13.53 -35.55 6.22
C THR A 225 -12.42 -36.59 6.14
N ALA A 226 -12.74 -37.88 6.41
CA ALA A 226 -11.84 -39.02 6.31
C ALA A 226 -12.46 -40.16 5.50
N PRO A 227 -12.68 -39.94 4.18
CA PRO A 227 -13.34 -40.94 3.35
C PRO A 227 -12.51 -42.23 3.27
N ALA A 228 -13.12 -43.37 3.58
CA ALA A 228 -12.47 -44.69 3.49
C ALA A 228 -12.47 -45.22 2.06
N GLU A 229 -13.47 -44.86 1.25
CA GLU A 229 -13.65 -45.29 -0.14
C GLU A 229 -13.59 -44.11 -1.11
N LYS A 230 -13.60 -44.37 -2.44
CA LYS A 230 -13.59 -43.32 -3.47
C LYS A 230 -14.77 -42.33 -3.35
N LEU A 231 -15.90 -42.81 -2.91
CA LEU A 231 -17.06 -42.03 -2.51
C LEU A 231 -17.53 -42.59 -1.16
N ASP A 232 -17.46 -41.77 -0.14
CA ASP A 232 -17.88 -42.15 1.23
C ASP A 232 -18.94 -41.14 1.70
N VAL A 233 -20.10 -41.63 2.10
CA VAL A 233 -21.23 -40.83 2.53
C VAL A 233 -21.56 -41.21 3.99
N ASP A 234 -21.34 -40.28 4.91
CA ASP A 234 -21.78 -40.43 6.30
C ASP A 234 -23.25 -40.02 6.41
N GLY A 235 -24.17 -41.01 6.34
CA GLY A 235 -25.58 -40.84 6.33
C GLY A 235 -26.31 -41.86 5.42
N ASN A 236 -27.63 -41.70 5.29
CA ASN A 236 -28.44 -42.55 4.44
C ASN A 236 -28.34 -42.07 2.96
N ILE A 237 -28.12 -43.00 2.06
CA ILE A 237 -28.19 -42.80 0.61
C ILE A 237 -29.60 -43.20 0.14
#